data_e33b7c71ea8407db20aa579c3c6ff7e6
#
_entry.id   e33b7c71ea8407db20aa579c3c6ff7e6
#
_cell.length_a   1.000
_cell.length_b   1.000
_cell.length_c   1.000
_cell.angle_alpha   90.00
_cell.angle_beta   90.00
_cell.angle_gamma   90.00
#
_symmetry.space_group_name_H-M   'P 1'
#
loop_
_entity.id
_entity.type
_entity.pdbx_description
1 polymer ?
#
loop_
_entity_poly.entity_id
_entity_poly.type
_entity_poly.pdbx_seq_one_letter_code
_entity_poly.pdbx_strand_id
1 'polypeptide(L)'
;MFFSCNENIDGCTDIVACNYNPDANVSVNSCEYEDCNNECGGSAFLDECGQCNDGDLPCGGCTDSEACNYDPSTTIDDGSCIYSNSTEDWSIQMVASMNPWTVLDPISDENNILGVSQNSLDEYDSTDTPEPPHAPGNWISGYFYHPEWDSIFGDKFTQDYKSNEFCDIKEWNFMVEANSTGPMELLFILNNVPDSLQIELIYDDSLALSDSLIINLMLEENTPQEFLIKVGIN
;
A
#
# COMPACT_ATOMS: atom_id res chain seq x y z
N MET A 1 15.27 -25.44 -79.24
CA MET A 1 15.74 -25.67 -77.85
C MET A 1 15.39 -24.45 -77.05
N PHE A 2 14.33 -24.50 -76.25
CA PHE A 2 14.03 -23.42 -75.29
C PHE A 2 14.74 -23.76 -73.99
N PHE A 3 15.74 -23.00 -73.63
CA PHE A 3 16.32 -23.04 -72.30
C PHE A 3 15.34 -22.30 -71.36
N SER A 4 14.61 -23.06 -70.55
CA SER A 4 13.90 -22.51 -69.42
C SER A 4 14.95 -22.11 -68.38
N CYS A 5 15.24 -20.83 -68.22
CA CYS A 5 15.93 -20.35 -67.07
C CYS A 5 14.95 -20.52 -65.87
N ASN A 6 15.22 -21.50 -65.04
CA ASN A 6 14.57 -21.50 -63.73
C ASN A 6 15.16 -20.28 -62.97
N GLU A 7 14.36 -19.25 -62.82
CA GLU A 7 14.73 -18.14 -61.97
C GLU A 7 14.75 -18.68 -60.52
N ASN A 8 15.81 -18.36 -59.82
CA ASN A 8 15.87 -18.62 -58.38
C ASN A 8 14.91 -17.65 -57.66
N ILE A 9 13.87 -18.20 -57.07
CA ILE A 9 12.91 -17.46 -56.23
C ILE A 9 13.24 -17.78 -54.81
N ASP A 10 13.79 -16.77 -54.13
CA ASP A 10 14.12 -16.88 -52.73
C ASP A 10 12.84 -16.74 -51.85
N GLY A 11 12.73 -17.53 -50.78
CA GLY A 11 11.60 -17.46 -49.87
C GLY A 11 11.59 -18.58 -48.84
N CYS A 12 10.62 -18.56 -47.95
CA CYS A 12 10.38 -19.69 -47.07
C CYS A 12 9.76 -20.87 -47.82
N THR A 13 10.42 -22.02 -47.79
CA THR A 13 9.97 -23.26 -48.43
C THR A 13 9.34 -24.27 -47.48
N ASP A 14 9.23 -23.90 -46.20
CA ASP A 14 8.58 -24.74 -45.20
C ASP A 14 7.06 -24.52 -45.20
N ILE A 15 6.32 -25.55 -45.52
CA ILE A 15 4.85 -25.55 -45.64
C ILE A 15 4.15 -25.23 -44.29
N VAL A 16 4.84 -25.39 -43.15
CA VAL A 16 4.30 -25.14 -41.82
C VAL A 16 4.51 -23.68 -41.41
N ALA A 17 5.39 -22.97 -42.09
CA ALA A 17 5.64 -21.57 -41.82
C ALA A 17 4.47 -20.70 -42.31
N CYS A 18 4.12 -19.69 -41.51
CA CYS A 18 3.03 -18.77 -41.84
C CYS A 18 3.35 -17.83 -43.01
N ASN A 19 4.63 -17.65 -43.35
CA ASN A 19 5.11 -16.92 -44.52
C ASN A 19 5.61 -17.82 -45.63
N TYR A 20 5.08 -19.09 -45.70
CA TYR A 20 5.40 -20.03 -46.77
C TYR A 20 5.14 -19.42 -48.15
N ASN A 21 6.13 -19.52 -49.04
CA ASN A 21 6.01 -19.11 -50.44
C ASN A 21 6.02 -20.36 -51.37
N PRO A 22 4.91 -20.75 -51.98
CA PRO A 22 4.84 -21.92 -52.84
C PRO A 22 5.68 -21.81 -54.12
N ASP A 23 6.05 -20.59 -54.55
CA ASP A 23 6.85 -20.32 -55.75
C ASP A 23 8.35 -20.35 -55.43
N ALA A 24 8.76 -20.31 -54.14
CA ALA A 24 10.16 -20.36 -53.77
C ALA A 24 10.80 -21.71 -54.10
N ASN A 25 11.96 -21.66 -54.75
CA ASN A 25 12.77 -22.83 -55.04
C ASN A 25 14.19 -22.77 -54.40
N VAL A 26 14.46 -21.69 -53.69
CA VAL A 26 15.66 -21.50 -52.88
C VAL A 26 15.22 -21.13 -51.46
N SER A 27 15.53 -22.01 -50.51
CA SER A 27 15.23 -21.78 -49.12
C SER A 27 16.18 -20.72 -48.55
N VAL A 28 15.61 -19.67 -48.00
CA VAL A 28 16.34 -18.68 -47.21
C VAL A 28 15.89 -18.79 -45.74
N ASN A 29 16.76 -18.48 -44.78
CA ASN A 29 16.42 -18.54 -43.34
C ASN A 29 15.45 -17.42 -42.93
N SER A 30 14.34 -17.27 -43.63
CA SER A 30 13.30 -16.28 -43.43
C SER A 30 11.95 -16.88 -43.09
N CYS A 31 11.91 -18.17 -42.73
CA CYS A 31 10.67 -18.80 -42.32
C CYS A 31 10.24 -18.26 -40.92
N GLU A 32 9.02 -17.80 -40.89
CA GLU A 32 8.35 -17.33 -39.67
C GLU A 32 7.25 -18.33 -39.29
N TYR A 33 7.08 -18.54 -38.01
CA TYR A 33 6.07 -19.46 -37.49
C TYR A 33 5.08 -18.67 -36.60
N GLU A 34 3.86 -19.18 -36.55
CA GLU A 34 2.87 -18.61 -35.65
C GLU A 34 3.30 -18.85 -34.20
N ASP A 35 3.22 -17.81 -33.40
CA ASP A 35 3.34 -17.90 -31.94
C ASP A 35 2.04 -18.44 -31.30
N CYS A 36 1.98 -18.54 -29.99
CA CYS A 36 0.81 -19.05 -29.30
C CYS A 36 -0.43 -18.12 -29.38
N ASN A 37 -0.28 -16.87 -29.82
CA ASN A 37 -1.39 -15.95 -30.14
C ASN A 37 -1.83 -16.07 -31.61
N ASN A 38 -1.23 -16.97 -32.42
CA ASN A 38 -1.39 -17.11 -33.84
C ASN A 38 -0.88 -15.88 -34.63
N GLU A 39 0.11 -15.16 -34.11
CA GLU A 39 0.78 -14.08 -34.82
C GLU A 39 2.00 -14.65 -35.58
N CYS A 40 2.07 -14.43 -36.90
CA CYS A 40 3.20 -14.87 -37.73
C CYS A 40 4.47 -14.12 -37.37
N GLY A 41 5.52 -14.85 -36.96
CA GLY A 41 6.78 -14.25 -36.51
C GLY A 41 6.66 -13.56 -35.14
N GLY A 42 5.58 -13.81 -34.41
CA GLY A 42 5.39 -13.31 -33.06
C GLY A 42 6.39 -13.88 -32.05
N SER A 43 6.47 -13.27 -30.89
CA SER A 43 7.39 -13.65 -29.81
C SER A 43 6.70 -14.27 -28.59
N ALA A 44 5.37 -14.38 -28.64
CA ALA A 44 4.61 -14.98 -27.54
C ALA A 44 4.90 -16.49 -27.42
N PHE A 45 5.02 -16.98 -26.21
CA PHE A 45 5.26 -18.39 -25.93
C PHE A 45 4.31 -18.90 -24.85
N LEU A 46 4.12 -20.23 -24.82
CA LEU A 46 3.38 -20.84 -23.73
C LEU A 46 4.26 -20.85 -22.48
N ASP A 47 3.74 -20.30 -21.39
CA ASP A 47 4.34 -20.41 -20.08
C ASP A 47 4.25 -21.85 -19.51
N GLU A 48 4.79 -22.07 -18.31
CA GLU A 48 4.78 -23.38 -17.65
C GLU A 48 3.35 -23.86 -17.32
N CYS A 49 2.37 -22.95 -17.33
CA CYS A 49 0.94 -23.25 -17.12
C CYS A 49 0.17 -23.45 -18.42
N GLY A 50 0.82 -23.31 -19.57
CA GLY A 50 0.20 -23.46 -20.87
C GLY A 50 -0.61 -22.25 -21.33
N GLN A 51 -0.42 -21.09 -20.70
CA GLN A 51 -1.00 -19.82 -21.14
C GLN A 51 -0.06 -19.11 -22.11
N CYS A 52 -0.63 -18.45 -23.10
CA CYS A 52 0.13 -17.69 -24.07
C CYS A 52 0.40 -16.29 -23.54
N ASN A 53 1.68 -15.96 -23.30
CA ASN A 53 2.11 -14.69 -22.76
C ASN A 53 3.23 -14.04 -23.58
N ASP A 54 3.28 -12.70 -23.59
CA ASP A 54 4.33 -11.92 -24.24
C ASP A 54 5.56 -11.69 -23.33
N GLY A 55 5.59 -12.29 -22.13
CA GLY A 55 6.66 -12.11 -21.14
C GLY A 55 6.59 -13.12 -19.99
N ASP A 56 7.61 -13.12 -19.15
CA ASP A 56 7.75 -13.96 -17.95
C ASP A 56 6.76 -13.57 -16.83
N LEU A 57 5.45 -13.71 -17.07
CA LEU A 57 4.48 -13.60 -15.98
C LEU A 57 4.48 -14.93 -15.23
N PRO A 58 4.58 -14.91 -13.90
CA PRO A 58 4.41 -16.13 -13.12
C PRO A 58 2.99 -16.67 -13.35
N CYS A 59 2.91 -17.91 -13.72
CA CYS A 59 1.64 -18.56 -14.03
C CYS A 59 0.93 -19.09 -12.78
N GLY A 60 1.58 -19.05 -11.65
CA GLY A 60 1.04 -19.39 -10.35
C GLY A 60 0.85 -18.15 -9.47
N GLY A 61 0.05 -18.32 -8.45
CA GLY A 61 -0.20 -17.34 -7.41
C GLY A 61 -1.05 -17.97 -6.33
N CYS A 62 -1.41 -17.18 -5.34
CA CYS A 62 -2.27 -17.67 -4.28
C CYS A 62 -3.73 -17.79 -4.75
N THR A 63 -4.27 -19.01 -4.68
CA THR A 63 -5.68 -19.30 -5.03
C THR A 63 -6.62 -19.40 -3.83
N ASP A 64 -6.10 -19.21 -2.61
CA ASP A 64 -6.88 -19.22 -1.38
C ASP A 64 -7.48 -17.83 -1.12
N SER A 65 -8.80 -17.74 -1.10
CA SER A 65 -9.52 -16.48 -0.87
C SER A 65 -9.37 -15.91 0.55
N GLU A 66 -8.82 -16.70 1.49
CA GLU A 66 -8.53 -16.24 2.85
C GLU A 66 -7.10 -15.70 2.99
N ALA A 67 -6.28 -15.82 1.96
CA ALA A 67 -4.93 -15.29 1.96
C ALA A 67 -4.88 -13.81 1.58
N CYS A 68 -3.94 -13.07 2.16
CA CYS A 68 -3.72 -11.65 1.92
C CYS A 68 -3.39 -11.30 0.47
N ASN A 69 -2.67 -12.20 -0.20
CA ASN A 69 -2.25 -12.05 -1.60
C ASN A 69 -3.08 -12.93 -2.57
N TYR A 70 -4.34 -13.18 -2.22
CA TYR A 70 -5.25 -13.88 -3.11
C TYR A 70 -5.36 -13.20 -4.48
N ASP A 71 -5.16 -13.96 -5.53
CA ASP A 71 -5.35 -13.50 -6.90
C ASP A 71 -6.45 -14.32 -7.61
N PRO A 72 -7.65 -13.75 -7.79
CA PRO A 72 -8.77 -14.46 -8.44
C PRO A 72 -8.52 -14.77 -9.91
N SER A 73 -7.48 -14.21 -10.52
CA SER A 73 -7.10 -14.49 -11.92
C SER A 73 -6.23 -15.74 -12.05
N THR A 74 -5.59 -16.21 -10.97
CA THR A 74 -4.77 -17.41 -10.97
C THR A 74 -5.63 -18.67 -10.81
N THR A 75 -5.21 -19.75 -11.49
CA THR A 75 -5.87 -21.05 -11.43
C THR A 75 -4.98 -22.15 -10.83
N ILE A 76 -3.70 -21.85 -10.61
CA ILE A 76 -2.70 -22.77 -10.08
C ILE A 76 -2.07 -22.14 -8.84
N ASP A 77 -2.23 -22.83 -7.71
CA ASP A 77 -1.56 -22.45 -6.46
C ASP A 77 -0.06 -22.80 -6.57
N ASP A 78 0.79 -21.81 -6.45
CA ASP A 78 2.24 -21.96 -6.47
C ASP A 78 2.86 -22.04 -5.06
N GLY A 79 2.01 -22.05 -4.02
CA GLY A 79 2.42 -22.07 -2.63
C GLY A 79 2.84 -20.68 -2.08
N SER A 80 2.56 -19.61 -2.81
CA SER A 80 2.90 -18.24 -2.41
C SER A 80 1.89 -17.59 -1.47
N CYS A 81 0.85 -18.32 -1.02
CA CYS A 81 -0.18 -17.77 -0.15
C CYS A 81 0.42 -17.20 1.15
N ILE A 82 0.12 -15.94 1.40
CA ILE A 82 0.48 -15.23 2.63
C ILE A 82 -0.79 -15.03 3.44
N TYR A 83 -0.79 -15.46 4.69
CA TYR A 83 -1.93 -15.32 5.58
C TYR A 83 -1.68 -14.20 6.59
N SER A 84 -2.76 -13.54 7.01
CA SER A 84 -2.69 -12.51 8.03
C SER A 84 -2.12 -13.06 9.34
N ASN A 85 -1.29 -12.25 9.99
CA ASN A 85 -0.91 -12.48 11.37
C ASN A 85 -1.81 -11.60 12.24
N SER A 86 -2.66 -12.22 13.06
CA SER A 86 -3.44 -11.50 14.07
C SER A 86 -2.61 -11.22 15.31
N THR A 87 -2.75 -10.03 15.85
CA THR A 87 -2.15 -9.63 17.12
C THR A 87 -3.21 -9.54 18.22
N GLU A 88 -2.78 -9.47 19.49
CA GLU A 88 -3.67 -8.99 20.56
C GLU A 88 -3.95 -7.49 20.36
N ASP A 89 -5.02 -7.00 21.00
CA ASP A 89 -5.37 -5.59 20.95
C ASP A 89 -4.26 -4.74 21.62
N TRP A 90 -3.83 -3.70 20.93
CA TRP A 90 -2.84 -2.75 21.43
C TRP A 90 -3.19 -1.33 20.97
N SER A 91 -2.58 -0.33 21.62
CA SER A 91 -2.79 1.06 21.23
C SER A 91 -1.56 1.93 21.50
N ILE A 92 -1.52 3.07 20.81
CA ILE A 92 -0.58 4.17 21.07
C ILE A 92 -1.43 5.40 21.36
N GLN A 93 -1.22 5.99 22.53
CA GLN A 93 -1.81 7.27 22.88
C GLN A 93 -0.84 8.39 22.50
N MET A 94 -1.34 9.42 21.85
CA MET A 94 -0.61 10.65 21.57
C MET A 94 -1.14 11.76 22.46
N VAL A 95 -0.22 12.44 23.14
CA VAL A 95 -0.51 13.62 23.98
C VAL A 95 0.20 14.81 23.35
N ALA A 96 -0.59 15.73 22.80
CA ALA A 96 -0.08 16.99 22.28
C ALA A 96 -0.19 18.08 23.36
N SER A 97 0.91 18.67 23.74
CA SER A 97 0.92 19.76 24.71
C SER A 97 1.69 20.97 24.18
N MET A 98 1.20 22.16 24.48
CA MET A 98 1.75 23.39 24.00
C MET A 98 1.79 24.42 25.11
N ASN A 99 2.87 25.20 25.17
CA ASN A 99 2.98 26.37 26.02
C ASN A 99 3.03 27.65 25.15
N PRO A 100 1.88 28.21 24.76
CA PRO A 100 1.83 29.37 23.90
C PRO A 100 2.47 30.58 24.58
N TRP A 101 3.25 31.35 23.83
CA TRP A 101 3.91 32.57 24.40
C TRP A 101 2.94 33.61 24.91
N THR A 102 1.66 33.49 24.55
CA THR A 102 0.62 34.48 24.90
C THR A 102 -0.24 34.06 26.10
N VAL A 103 -0.05 32.85 26.64
CA VAL A 103 -0.82 32.31 27.78
C VAL A 103 0.11 31.83 28.89
N LEU A 104 -0.38 31.93 30.14
CA LEU A 104 0.39 31.53 31.31
C LEU A 104 0.32 30.03 31.62
N ASP A 105 -0.73 29.35 31.13
CA ASP A 105 -0.97 27.96 31.41
C ASP A 105 -0.78 27.12 30.12
N PRO A 106 -0.10 25.96 30.19
CA PRO A 106 -0.02 25.03 29.07
C PRO A 106 -1.42 24.52 28.72
N ILE A 107 -1.61 24.28 27.42
CA ILE A 107 -2.80 23.62 26.88
C ILE A 107 -2.40 22.23 26.38
N SER A 108 -3.30 21.26 26.51
CA SER A 108 -3.05 19.89 26.03
C SER A 108 -4.29 19.26 25.40
N ASP A 109 -4.03 18.31 24.55
CA ASP A 109 -4.99 17.35 24.03
C ASP A 109 -4.42 15.94 24.28
N GLU A 110 -5.15 15.12 25.05
CA GLU A 110 -4.66 13.87 25.60
C GLU A 110 -5.45 12.65 25.11
N ASN A 111 -6.49 12.87 24.30
CA ASN A 111 -7.44 11.81 23.96
C ASN A 111 -7.16 11.08 22.63
N ASN A 112 -6.04 11.40 22.00
CA ASN A 112 -5.71 10.84 20.68
C ASN A 112 -5.14 9.43 20.81
N ILE A 113 -5.81 8.46 20.22
CA ILE A 113 -5.43 7.05 20.32
C ILE A 113 -5.52 6.39 18.94
N LEU A 114 -4.43 5.80 18.50
CA LEU A 114 -4.45 4.81 17.42
C LEU A 114 -4.28 3.40 17.98
N GLY A 115 -4.74 2.40 17.26
CA GLY A 115 -4.53 1.03 17.68
C GLY A 115 -5.12 0.00 16.74
N VAL A 116 -5.13 -1.24 17.22
CA VAL A 116 -5.83 -2.34 16.58
C VAL A 116 -6.73 -3.05 17.58
N SER A 117 -7.84 -3.58 17.08
CA SER A 117 -8.77 -4.37 17.87
C SER A 117 -9.44 -5.44 17.02
N GLN A 118 -9.79 -6.58 17.64
CA GLN A 118 -10.54 -7.66 16.99
C GLN A 118 -11.91 -7.22 16.44
N ASN A 119 -12.45 -6.12 16.97
CA ASN A 119 -13.79 -5.64 16.60
C ASN A 119 -13.76 -4.45 15.65
N SER A 120 -12.57 -4.01 15.25
CA SER A 120 -12.37 -2.86 14.37
C SER A 120 -12.15 -3.29 12.93
N LEU A 121 -12.53 -2.42 12.01
CA LEU A 121 -12.24 -2.53 10.58
C LEU A 121 -11.09 -1.59 10.23
N ASP A 122 -10.52 -1.74 9.06
CA ASP A 122 -9.53 -0.78 8.53
C ASP A 122 -10.19 0.47 7.90
N GLU A 123 -11.53 0.46 7.81
CA GLU A 123 -12.39 1.56 7.38
C GLU A 123 -13.19 2.09 8.58
N TYR A 124 -13.89 3.21 8.41
CA TYR A 124 -14.70 3.80 9.46
C TYR A 124 -15.70 2.83 10.10
N ASP A 125 -15.65 2.71 11.41
CA ASP A 125 -16.61 1.92 12.20
C ASP A 125 -16.94 2.57 13.56
N SER A 126 -17.62 1.83 14.43
CA SER A 126 -18.07 2.33 15.73
C SER A 126 -16.97 2.44 16.80
N THR A 127 -15.78 1.96 16.52
CA THR A 127 -14.61 2.07 17.41
C THR A 127 -13.86 3.39 17.19
N ASP A 128 -14.10 4.04 16.04
CA ASP A 128 -13.51 5.33 15.70
C ASP A 128 -14.33 6.45 16.33
N THR A 129 -13.66 7.31 17.05
CA THR A 129 -14.30 8.40 17.77
C THR A 129 -14.05 9.73 17.06
N PRO A 130 -15.09 10.44 16.60
CA PRO A 130 -14.93 11.74 15.98
C PRO A 130 -14.29 12.77 16.90
N GLU A 131 -13.51 13.67 16.32
CA GLU A 131 -12.90 14.80 17.04
C GLU A 131 -14.00 15.75 17.53
N PRO A 132 -14.05 16.08 18.83
CA PRO A 132 -15.02 17.02 19.36
C PRO A 132 -14.69 18.47 18.92
N PRO A 133 -15.69 19.37 18.88
CA PRO A 133 -15.45 20.78 18.65
C PRO A 133 -14.52 21.38 19.70
N HIS A 134 -13.61 22.26 19.27
CA HIS A 134 -12.69 22.93 20.18
C HIS A 134 -13.39 23.76 21.26
N ALA A 135 -12.84 23.73 22.46
CA ALA A 135 -13.28 24.60 23.54
C ALA A 135 -13.02 26.08 23.19
N PRO A 136 -13.84 27.02 23.73
CA PRO A 136 -13.53 28.45 23.61
C PRO A 136 -12.20 28.81 24.26
N GLY A 137 -11.42 29.68 23.61
CA GLY A 137 -10.12 30.14 24.11
C GLY A 137 -8.96 29.59 23.26
N ASN A 138 -7.80 29.45 23.89
CA ASN A 138 -6.66 28.81 23.22
C ASN A 138 -6.83 27.27 23.26
N TRP A 139 -6.51 26.66 22.16
CA TRP A 139 -6.61 25.21 22.01
C TRP A 139 -5.44 24.64 21.17
N ILE A 140 -5.12 23.41 21.42
CA ILE A 140 -4.36 22.50 20.58
C ILE A 140 -5.25 21.27 20.32
N SER A 141 -5.19 20.72 19.15
CA SER A 141 -5.96 19.53 18.76
C SER A 141 -5.09 18.59 17.96
N GLY A 142 -5.05 17.34 18.39
CA GLY A 142 -4.55 16.22 17.62
C GLY A 142 -5.73 15.48 16.99
N TYR A 143 -5.58 14.97 15.80
CA TYR A 143 -6.63 14.18 15.14
C TYR A 143 -6.08 13.31 14.03
N PHE A 144 -6.78 12.21 13.75
CA PHE A 144 -6.58 11.41 12.55
C PHE A 144 -7.41 12.00 11.42
N TYR A 145 -6.81 12.16 10.26
CA TYR A 145 -7.43 12.84 9.12
C TYR A 145 -7.85 11.83 8.05
N HIS A 146 -9.17 11.69 7.86
CA HIS A 146 -9.81 10.73 6.95
C HIS A 146 -10.82 11.40 6.01
N PRO A 147 -10.36 12.15 5.02
CA PRO A 147 -11.26 12.79 4.06
C PRO A 147 -11.98 11.77 3.14
N GLU A 148 -11.48 10.54 3.07
CA GLU A 148 -12.04 9.43 2.31
C GLU A 148 -13.20 8.72 3.01
N TRP A 149 -13.37 8.91 4.33
CA TRP A 149 -14.45 8.29 5.07
C TRP A 149 -15.77 9.04 4.86
N ASP A 150 -16.83 8.32 4.49
CA ASP A 150 -18.19 8.90 4.34
C ASP A 150 -18.88 9.01 5.71
N SER A 151 -18.28 9.80 6.61
CA SER A 151 -18.76 10.00 7.98
C SER A 151 -19.63 11.26 8.09
N ILE A 152 -20.77 11.13 8.73
CA ILE A 152 -21.65 12.27 9.07
C ILE A 152 -21.04 13.22 10.11
N PHE A 153 -19.95 12.79 10.77
CA PHE A 153 -19.25 13.55 11.82
C PHE A 153 -18.06 14.36 11.27
N GLY A 154 -17.77 14.27 9.96
CA GLY A 154 -16.66 14.95 9.31
C GLY A 154 -15.47 14.03 9.06
N ASP A 155 -14.31 14.63 8.89
CA ASP A 155 -13.07 14.00 8.43
C ASP A 155 -11.97 13.94 9.51
N LYS A 156 -12.27 14.35 10.75
CA LYS A 156 -11.34 14.38 11.89
C LYS A 156 -11.80 13.43 12.99
N PHE A 157 -10.90 12.61 13.48
CA PHE A 157 -11.17 11.61 14.52
C PHE A 157 -10.11 11.69 15.62
N THR A 158 -10.54 11.60 16.87
CA THR A 158 -9.63 11.55 18.03
C THR A 158 -9.16 10.13 18.32
N GLN A 159 -9.92 9.12 17.88
CA GLN A 159 -9.52 7.70 17.96
C GLN A 159 -9.70 7.05 16.61
N ASP A 160 -8.70 6.26 16.21
CA ASP A 160 -8.65 5.51 14.97
C ASP A 160 -8.14 4.09 15.26
N TYR A 161 -9.04 3.13 15.26
CA TYR A 161 -8.73 1.72 15.48
C TYR A 161 -8.92 0.94 14.20
N LYS A 162 -7.90 0.16 13.82
CA LYS A 162 -7.93 -0.76 12.69
C LYS A 162 -8.11 -2.21 13.14
N SER A 163 -8.35 -3.10 12.21
CA SER A 163 -8.41 -4.53 12.48
C SER A 163 -7.08 -5.02 13.08
N ASN A 164 -7.13 -6.06 13.90
CA ASN A 164 -5.91 -6.66 14.45
C ASN A 164 -5.23 -7.66 13.49
N GLU A 165 -5.73 -7.79 12.27
CA GLU A 165 -5.16 -8.62 11.21
C GLU A 165 -4.20 -7.81 10.36
N PHE A 166 -2.98 -8.32 10.18
CA PHE A 166 -1.93 -7.69 9.38
C PHE A 166 -1.65 -8.53 8.14
N CYS A 167 -2.13 -8.06 7.00
CA CYS A 167 -1.69 -8.51 5.68
C CYS A 167 -0.55 -7.65 5.15
N ASP A 168 -0.61 -6.35 5.47
CA ASP A 168 0.32 -5.32 5.05
C ASP A 168 0.66 -4.37 6.21
N ILE A 169 1.48 -3.38 5.91
CA ILE A 169 1.75 -2.27 6.82
C ILE A 169 0.47 -1.46 7.00
N LYS A 170 0.09 -1.20 8.26
CA LYS A 170 -0.98 -0.28 8.59
C LYS A 170 -0.42 1.13 8.76
N GLU A 171 -1.16 2.11 8.27
CA GLU A 171 -0.75 3.52 8.28
C GLU A 171 -1.81 4.37 8.96
N TRP A 172 -1.37 5.33 9.78
CA TRP A 172 -2.21 6.34 10.41
C TRP A 172 -1.65 7.72 10.10
N ASN A 173 -2.50 8.60 9.60
CA ASN A 173 -2.16 9.99 9.34
C ASN A 173 -2.66 10.86 10.50
N PHE A 174 -1.75 11.24 11.40
CA PHE A 174 -2.04 12.04 12.57
C PHE A 174 -1.63 13.49 12.37
N MET A 175 -2.55 14.40 12.64
CA MET A 175 -2.36 15.83 12.49
C MET A 175 -2.41 16.50 13.85
N VAL A 176 -1.59 17.55 14.02
CA VAL A 176 -1.68 18.42 15.19
C VAL A 176 -1.78 19.86 14.74
N GLU A 177 -2.77 20.59 15.23
CA GLU A 177 -2.95 22.02 14.96
C GLU A 177 -3.29 22.79 16.24
N ALA A 178 -3.04 24.09 16.24
CA ALA A 178 -3.41 24.99 17.34
C ALA A 178 -3.82 26.37 16.82
N ASN A 179 -4.60 27.10 17.60
CA ASN A 179 -4.95 28.49 17.29
C ASN A 179 -3.97 29.53 17.82
N SER A 180 -2.76 29.10 18.12
CA SER A 180 -1.67 30.00 18.59
C SER A 180 -0.31 29.42 18.24
N THR A 181 0.68 30.28 18.02
CA THR A 181 2.07 29.86 17.76
C THR A 181 2.82 29.63 19.06
N GLY A 182 3.59 28.54 19.15
CA GLY A 182 4.43 28.26 20.31
C GLY A 182 5.15 26.92 20.25
N PRO A 183 6.03 26.66 21.23
CA PRO A 183 6.66 25.33 21.36
C PRO A 183 5.63 24.29 21.75
N MET A 184 5.66 23.12 21.04
CA MET A 184 4.80 21.97 21.23
C MET A 184 5.66 20.75 21.58
N GLU A 185 5.14 19.94 22.50
CA GLU A 185 5.63 18.62 22.82
C GLU A 185 4.57 17.59 22.42
N LEU A 186 4.95 16.60 21.63
CA LEU A 186 4.12 15.46 21.29
C LEU A 186 4.72 14.20 21.92
N LEU A 187 3.99 13.62 22.88
CA LEU A 187 4.37 12.41 23.59
C LEU A 187 3.60 11.21 23.05
N PHE A 188 4.32 10.13 22.72
CA PHE A 188 3.77 8.82 22.34
C PHE A 188 3.88 7.85 23.52
N ILE A 189 2.77 7.23 23.90
CA ILE A 189 2.68 6.25 24.99
C ILE A 189 2.19 4.95 24.42
N LEU A 190 3.05 3.92 24.42
CA LEU A 190 2.75 2.59 23.90
C LEU A 190 2.02 1.75 24.95
N ASN A 191 0.88 1.16 24.58
CA ASN A 191 0.06 0.33 25.46
C ASN A 191 -0.07 -1.08 24.85
N ASN A 192 0.50 -2.09 25.51
CA ASN A 192 0.46 -3.49 25.11
C ASN A 192 0.96 -3.75 23.67
N VAL A 193 1.82 -2.90 23.14
CA VAL A 193 2.38 -3.08 21.80
C VAL A 193 3.31 -4.30 21.80
N PRO A 194 3.07 -5.32 20.95
CA PRO A 194 3.93 -6.50 20.88
C PRO A 194 5.33 -6.18 20.36
N ASP A 195 6.35 -6.84 20.92
CA ASP A 195 7.75 -6.69 20.48
C ASP A 195 7.99 -7.13 19.02
N SER A 196 7.07 -7.91 18.45
CA SER A 196 7.12 -8.35 17.05
C SER A 196 6.73 -7.26 16.05
N LEU A 197 6.15 -6.15 16.50
CA LEU A 197 5.76 -5.06 15.65
C LEU A 197 6.90 -4.06 15.47
N GLN A 198 7.07 -3.59 14.25
CA GLN A 198 7.88 -2.43 13.93
C GLN A 198 6.97 -1.22 13.78
N ILE A 199 7.26 -0.17 14.55
CA ILE A 199 6.57 1.09 14.46
C ILE A 199 7.55 2.13 13.92
N GLU A 200 7.17 2.75 12.82
CA GLU A 200 7.92 3.83 12.19
C GLU A 200 7.09 5.11 12.22
N LEU A 201 7.67 6.16 12.76
CA LEU A 201 7.12 7.50 12.72
C LEU A 201 7.86 8.32 11.68
N ILE A 202 7.15 8.87 10.73
CA ILE A 202 7.69 9.73 9.68
C ILE A 202 7.26 11.17 9.96
N TYR A 203 8.26 11.96 10.34
CA TYR A 203 8.19 13.40 10.52
C TYR A 203 9.59 13.96 10.22
N ASP A 204 9.75 14.78 9.19
CA ASP A 204 11.02 15.19 8.58
C ASP A 204 11.91 14.02 8.16
N ASP A 205 12.39 13.22 9.12
CA ASP A 205 13.13 11.97 8.94
C ASP A 205 12.36 10.83 9.62
N SER A 206 12.59 9.59 9.17
CA SER A 206 11.99 8.38 9.74
C SER A 206 12.61 8.02 11.11
N LEU A 207 11.77 7.78 12.10
CA LEU A 207 12.16 7.40 13.47
C LEU A 207 11.48 6.07 13.85
N ALA A 208 12.26 5.12 14.39
CA ALA A 208 11.70 3.90 14.95
C ALA A 208 11.17 4.17 16.38
N LEU A 209 9.93 3.73 16.63
CA LEU A 209 9.30 3.79 17.97
C LEU A 209 9.45 2.43 18.65
N SER A 210 10.35 2.33 19.62
CA SER A 210 10.53 1.14 20.47
C SER A 210 10.08 1.33 21.90
N ASP A 211 10.00 2.59 22.35
CA ASP A 211 9.60 3.02 23.67
C ASP A 211 8.80 4.33 23.55
N SER A 212 8.37 4.90 24.69
CA SER A 212 7.77 6.24 24.70
C SER A 212 8.71 7.25 24.06
N LEU A 213 8.23 8.00 23.08
CA LEU A 213 8.97 9.02 22.35
C LEU A 213 8.38 10.39 22.62
N ILE A 214 9.25 11.39 22.75
CA ILE A 214 8.86 12.80 22.84
C ILE A 214 9.45 13.56 21.66
N ILE A 215 8.59 14.26 20.93
CA ILE A 215 9.00 15.16 19.85
C ILE A 215 8.74 16.61 20.30
N ASN A 216 9.75 17.44 20.13
CA ASN A 216 9.63 18.87 20.40
C ASN A 216 9.76 19.66 19.10
N LEU A 217 8.77 20.50 18.80
CA LEU A 217 8.79 21.35 17.62
C LEU A 217 8.08 22.69 17.88
N MET A 218 8.19 23.60 16.90
CA MET A 218 7.42 24.84 16.89
C MET A 218 6.17 24.64 16.05
N LEU A 219 5.02 24.88 16.64
CA LEU A 219 3.74 24.87 15.92
C LEU A 219 3.37 26.32 15.56
N GLU A 220 2.96 26.51 14.32
CA GLU A 220 2.47 27.82 13.84
C GLU A 220 0.95 27.85 13.91
N GLU A 221 0.41 29.02 14.24
CA GLU A 221 -1.03 29.25 14.36
C GLU A 221 -1.79 28.80 13.09
N ASN A 222 -2.82 27.96 13.27
CA ASN A 222 -3.69 27.40 12.22
C ASN A 222 -2.93 26.73 11.06
N THR A 223 -1.75 26.17 11.37
CA THR A 223 -0.95 25.40 10.40
C THR A 223 -0.80 23.98 10.92
N PRO A 224 -1.58 23.01 10.39
CA PRO A 224 -1.50 21.61 10.82
C PRO A 224 -0.12 21.02 10.54
N GLN A 225 0.42 20.28 11.51
CA GLN A 225 1.62 19.49 11.37
C GLN A 225 1.25 18.01 11.22
N GLU A 226 1.78 17.36 10.19
CA GLU A 226 1.49 15.98 9.84
C GLU A 226 2.54 15.01 10.40
N PHE A 227 2.07 13.86 10.89
CA PHE A 227 2.85 12.73 11.36
C PHE A 227 2.27 11.45 10.75
N LEU A 228 3.06 10.73 9.97
CA LEU A 228 2.65 9.44 9.43
C LEU A 228 3.22 8.31 10.31
N ILE A 229 2.34 7.51 10.89
CA ILE A 229 2.72 6.35 11.71
C ILE A 229 2.47 5.09 10.88
N LYS A 230 3.51 4.27 10.73
CA LYS A 230 3.46 2.98 10.02
C LYS A 230 3.74 1.85 10.99
N VAL A 231 2.91 0.82 10.94
CA VAL A 231 3.08 -0.37 11.78
C VAL A 231 3.04 -1.62 10.91
N GLY A 232 4.07 -2.43 11.03
CA GLY A 232 4.21 -3.70 10.31
C GLY A 232 4.72 -4.82 11.20
N ILE A 233 4.58 -6.04 10.75
CA ILE A 233 5.15 -7.23 11.39
C ILE A 233 6.53 -7.50 10.79
N ASN A 234 7.50 -7.85 11.66
CA ASN A 234 8.85 -8.28 11.26
C ASN A 234 8.83 -9.65 10.58
#